data_e6f5d4856a00249813186f321f6c38a3
#
_entry.id   e6f5d4856a00249813186f321f6c38a3
#
_cell.length_a   1.000
_cell.length_b   1.000
_cell.length_c   1.000
_cell.angle_alpha   90.00
_cell.angle_beta   90.00
_cell.angle_gamma   90.00
#
_symmetry.space_group_name_H-M   'P 1'
#
loop_
_entity.id
_entity.type
_entity.pdbx_description
1 polymer ?
#
loop_
_entity_poly.entity_id
_entity_poly.type
_entity_poly.pdbx_seq_one_letter_code
_entity_poly.pdbx_strand_id
1 'polypeptide(L)'
;MNVSEFQADLRAWLDDNDLTPGADHSLEAHIKQFGRVCAALYDADWMRYGWPVEAGGLGGPVMLRAVVGEEVVGRGLAEPGPYSMLEVLAPTMIDYAPPELAAEMVPRLLSGRELWCQGFSEPGSGSDLASLSTRATPDGDNWIIKGQKVWTSFAQYSTRCVLLTRTAPGHDGITAFFVDMDTPGITVRPLRTMHGVDEFCEVYFDDVVVPAERMLGKPGDGWRLAMDLLPFERSTCFWQRIAYLYSRMDRLIAETTETDDAELGEAYLALHTLRCRSRATQHRLDGGTRLGPDTSIDKVLLATAEQKLFDTARGMLPGAIELNDSSWRTEFLYSRAATIYGGTSEIQRNIIARRLLDLGKE
;
A
#
# COMPACT_ATOMS: atom_id res chain seq x y z
N MET A 1 -0.94 20.25 -17.68
CA MET A 1 -2.11 19.37 -17.94
C MET A 1 -3.10 19.62 -16.81
N ASN A 2 -4.34 19.91 -17.17
CA ASN A 2 -5.44 20.08 -16.19
C ASN A 2 -5.89 18.70 -15.70
N VAL A 3 -6.04 18.54 -14.38
CA VAL A 3 -6.41 17.23 -13.76
C VAL A 3 -7.77 16.74 -14.27
N SER A 4 -8.74 17.64 -14.46
CA SER A 4 -10.08 17.27 -14.94
C SER A 4 -10.09 16.83 -16.41
N GLU A 5 -9.29 17.46 -17.27
CA GLU A 5 -9.11 17.05 -18.67
C GLU A 5 -8.41 15.68 -18.73
N PHE A 6 -7.32 15.52 -17.96
CA PHE A 6 -6.62 14.23 -17.85
C PHE A 6 -7.56 13.09 -17.41
N GLN A 7 -8.40 13.35 -16.42
CA GLN A 7 -9.38 12.35 -15.96
C GLN A 7 -10.41 12.01 -17.03
N ALA A 8 -10.89 13.00 -17.78
CA ALA A 8 -11.83 12.78 -18.86
C ALA A 8 -11.22 11.94 -19.99
N ASP A 9 -9.99 12.27 -20.39
CA ASP A 9 -9.26 11.55 -21.44
C ASP A 9 -8.92 10.11 -21.00
N LEU A 10 -8.50 9.91 -19.74
CA LEU A 10 -8.27 8.58 -19.18
C LEU A 10 -9.55 7.73 -19.17
N ARG A 11 -10.68 8.32 -18.78
CA ARG A 11 -11.98 7.63 -18.80
C ARG A 11 -12.37 7.19 -20.21
N ALA A 12 -12.24 8.07 -21.19
CA ALA A 12 -12.51 7.74 -22.58
C ALA A 12 -11.60 6.59 -23.06
N TRP A 13 -10.31 6.66 -22.74
CA TRP A 13 -9.37 5.59 -23.08
C TRP A 13 -9.74 4.25 -22.40
N LEU A 14 -10.11 4.27 -21.10
CA LEU A 14 -10.55 3.08 -20.38
C LEU A 14 -11.86 2.49 -20.93
N ASP A 15 -12.76 3.32 -21.43
CA ASP A 15 -14.02 2.87 -22.05
C ASP A 15 -13.78 2.20 -23.44
N ASP A 16 -12.73 2.61 -24.14
CA ASP A 16 -12.33 2.04 -25.44
C ASP A 16 -11.44 0.79 -25.32
N ASN A 17 -10.92 0.48 -24.12
CA ASN A 17 -10.00 -0.63 -23.90
C ASN A 17 -10.56 -1.62 -22.86
N ASP A 18 -10.86 -2.83 -23.30
CA ASP A 18 -11.38 -3.87 -22.40
C ASP A 18 -10.29 -4.42 -21.47
N LEU A 19 -10.29 -3.91 -20.25
CA LEU A 19 -9.45 -4.34 -19.15
C LEU A 19 -10.23 -5.08 -18.06
N THR A 20 -11.45 -5.52 -18.35
CA THR A 20 -12.33 -6.20 -17.40
C THR A 20 -11.67 -7.46 -16.82
N PRO A 21 -11.72 -7.69 -15.49
CA PRO A 21 -11.22 -8.91 -14.88
C PRO A 21 -11.93 -10.15 -15.40
N GLY A 22 -11.20 -11.28 -15.46
CA GLY A 22 -11.80 -12.58 -15.76
C GLY A 22 -12.68 -13.12 -14.63
N ALA A 23 -13.28 -14.28 -14.85
CA ALA A 23 -14.16 -14.95 -13.88
C ALA A 23 -13.43 -15.60 -12.69
N ASP A 24 -12.10 -15.75 -12.75
CA ASP A 24 -11.30 -16.27 -11.64
C ASP A 24 -11.02 -15.16 -10.64
N HIS A 25 -11.47 -15.34 -9.40
CA HIS A 25 -11.31 -14.42 -8.28
C HIS A 25 -10.24 -14.88 -7.29
N SER A 26 -9.36 -15.81 -7.68
CA SER A 26 -8.21 -16.18 -6.86
C SER A 26 -7.24 -15.00 -6.68
N LEU A 27 -6.45 -15.02 -5.61
CA LEU A 27 -5.41 -14.00 -5.39
C LEU A 27 -4.42 -13.95 -6.55
N GLU A 28 -4.05 -15.10 -7.10
CA GLU A 28 -3.15 -15.18 -8.26
C GLU A 28 -3.75 -14.50 -9.49
N ALA A 29 -5.06 -14.70 -9.75
CA ALA A 29 -5.76 -14.04 -10.84
C ALA A 29 -5.82 -12.52 -10.64
N HIS A 30 -6.04 -12.03 -9.42
CA HIS A 30 -6.01 -10.61 -9.09
C HIS A 30 -4.62 -9.99 -9.31
N ILE A 31 -3.53 -10.69 -8.96
CA ILE A 31 -2.16 -10.22 -9.22
C ILE A 31 -1.86 -10.18 -10.71
N LYS A 32 -2.25 -11.21 -11.48
CA LYS A 32 -2.11 -11.22 -12.94
C LYS A 32 -2.90 -10.10 -13.61
N GLN A 33 -4.13 -9.87 -13.13
CA GLN A 33 -4.99 -8.79 -13.61
C GLN A 33 -4.37 -7.41 -13.33
N PHE A 34 -3.84 -7.20 -12.12
CA PHE A 34 -3.10 -5.99 -11.77
C PHE A 34 -1.94 -5.75 -12.76
N GLY A 35 -1.10 -6.76 -13.02
CA GLY A 35 0.00 -6.67 -13.97
C GLY A 35 -0.48 -6.30 -15.39
N ARG A 36 -1.56 -6.94 -15.87
CA ARG A 36 -2.16 -6.65 -17.18
C ARG A 36 -2.65 -5.20 -17.31
N VAL A 37 -3.35 -4.72 -16.29
CA VAL A 37 -3.89 -3.35 -16.26
C VAL A 37 -2.75 -2.33 -16.22
N CYS A 38 -1.78 -2.52 -15.34
CA CYS A 38 -0.61 -1.63 -15.25
C CYS A 38 0.18 -1.61 -16.56
N ALA A 39 0.39 -2.76 -17.22
CA ALA A 39 1.10 -2.83 -18.48
C ALA A 39 0.38 -2.04 -19.59
N ALA A 40 -0.93 -2.24 -19.75
CA ALA A 40 -1.71 -1.52 -20.75
C ALA A 40 -1.69 0.00 -20.52
N LEU A 41 -1.86 0.42 -19.27
CA LEU A 41 -1.82 1.84 -18.91
C LEU A 41 -0.40 2.43 -19.04
N TYR A 42 0.64 1.66 -18.76
CA TYR A 42 2.03 2.09 -18.90
C TYR A 42 2.42 2.26 -20.39
N ASP A 43 2.03 1.31 -21.23
CA ASP A 43 2.29 1.34 -22.67
C ASP A 43 1.53 2.49 -23.38
N ALA A 44 0.40 2.93 -22.80
CA ALA A 44 -0.35 4.12 -23.20
C ALA A 44 0.03 5.39 -22.42
N ASP A 45 1.13 5.38 -21.69
CA ASP A 45 1.70 6.47 -20.91
C ASP A 45 0.94 6.88 -19.63
N TRP A 46 -0.29 6.39 -19.39
CA TRP A 46 -1.12 6.83 -18.25
C TRP A 46 -0.45 6.58 -16.89
N MET A 47 0.25 5.46 -16.71
CA MET A 47 0.96 5.13 -15.46
C MET A 47 2.25 5.94 -15.25
N ARG A 48 2.69 6.72 -16.23
CA ARG A 48 3.96 7.47 -16.19
C ARG A 48 3.79 8.91 -15.70
N TYR A 49 2.56 9.47 -15.77
CA TYR A 49 2.28 10.81 -15.29
C TYR A 49 2.35 10.90 -13.75
N GLY A 50 2.83 12.04 -13.25
CA GLY A 50 3.03 12.30 -11.83
C GLY A 50 4.28 11.66 -11.23
N TRP A 51 5.10 10.96 -12.03
CA TRP A 51 6.39 10.40 -11.65
C TRP A 51 7.54 11.18 -12.27
N PRO A 52 8.71 11.29 -11.58
CA PRO A 52 9.88 11.98 -12.11
C PRO A 52 10.39 11.36 -13.40
N VAL A 53 10.91 12.22 -14.31
CA VAL A 53 11.45 11.78 -15.60
C VAL A 53 12.67 10.87 -15.41
N GLU A 54 13.49 11.15 -14.40
CA GLU A 54 14.68 10.37 -14.03
C GLU A 54 14.36 8.93 -13.62
N ALA A 55 13.12 8.69 -13.17
CA ALA A 55 12.61 7.36 -12.80
C ALA A 55 11.68 6.77 -13.89
N GLY A 56 11.78 7.23 -15.14
CA GLY A 56 10.98 6.73 -16.27
C GLY A 56 9.56 7.30 -16.36
N GLY A 57 9.24 8.33 -15.56
CA GLY A 57 7.98 9.05 -15.63
C GLY A 57 7.91 10.09 -16.74
N LEU A 58 6.80 10.80 -16.81
CA LEU A 58 6.56 11.94 -17.73
C LEU A 58 6.43 13.27 -16.97
N GLY A 59 6.69 13.26 -15.65
CA GLY A 59 6.48 14.43 -14.81
C GLY A 59 5.00 14.79 -14.64
N GLY A 60 4.75 16.05 -14.28
CA GLY A 60 3.41 16.57 -14.03
C GLY A 60 3.00 16.49 -12.57
N PRO A 61 1.81 17.02 -12.24
CA PRO A 61 1.28 16.99 -10.88
C PRO A 61 1.14 15.57 -10.32
N VAL A 62 1.47 15.37 -9.04
CA VAL A 62 1.30 14.09 -8.34
C VAL A 62 -0.16 13.63 -8.34
N MET A 63 -1.09 14.59 -8.39
CA MET A 63 -2.52 14.32 -8.46
C MET A 63 -2.90 13.44 -9.67
N LEU A 64 -2.14 13.45 -10.77
CA LEU A 64 -2.44 12.66 -11.97
C LEU A 64 -2.37 11.15 -11.67
N ARG A 65 -1.35 10.70 -10.91
CA ARG A 65 -1.26 9.29 -10.51
C ARG A 65 -2.37 8.87 -9.53
N ALA A 66 -2.80 9.80 -8.66
CA ALA A 66 -3.93 9.54 -7.79
C ALA A 66 -5.22 9.32 -8.59
N VAL A 67 -5.43 10.10 -9.66
CA VAL A 67 -6.56 9.95 -10.59
C VAL A 67 -6.51 8.60 -11.31
N VAL A 68 -5.33 8.16 -11.77
CA VAL A 68 -5.18 6.84 -12.41
C VAL A 68 -5.59 5.73 -11.43
N GLY A 69 -5.08 5.77 -10.21
CA GLY A 69 -5.44 4.78 -9.18
C GLY A 69 -6.94 4.80 -8.83
N GLU A 70 -7.54 5.97 -8.76
CA GLU A 70 -8.98 6.13 -8.51
C GLU A 70 -9.82 5.48 -9.61
N GLU A 71 -9.52 5.76 -10.89
CA GLU A 71 -10.27 5.21 -12.02
C GLU A 71 -10.08 3.69 -12.14
N VAL A 72 -8.87 3.20 -11.98
CA VAL A 72 -8.55 1.76 -12.06
C VAL A 72 -9.26 0.96 -10.96
N VAL A 73 -9.14 1.39 -9.72
CA VAL A 73 -9.68 0.66 -8.57
C VAL A 73 -11.19 0.91 -8.41
N GLY A 74 -11.65 2.13 -8.66
CA GLY A 74 -13.08 2.48 -8.60
C GLY A 74 -13.93 1.72 -9.62
N ARG A 75 -13.37 1.41 -10.78
CA ARG A 75 -14.01 0.58 -11.83
C ARG A 75 -13.86 -0.93 -11.59
N GLY A 76 -13.15 -1.35 -10.54
CA GLY A 76 -12.89 -2.76 -10.25
C GLY A 76 -11.92 -3.44 -11.24
N LEU A 77 -11.08 -2.67 -11.94
CA LEU A 77 -10.10 -3.20 -12.90
C LEU A 77 -8.90 -3.84 -12.20
N ALA A 78 -8.57 -3.37 -10.99
CA ALA A 78 -7.57 -3.97 -10.12
C ALA A 78 -7.94 -3.79 -8.64
N GLU A 79 -7.45 -4.69 -7.79
CA GLU A 79 -7.62 -4.59 -6.34
C GLU A 79 -6.69 -3.50 -5.75
N PRO A 80 -7.11 -2.82 -4.67
CA PRO A 80 -6.33 -1.73 -4.07
C PRO A 80 -5.02 -2.17 -3.45
N GLY A 81 -4.91 -3.42 -2.96
CA GLY A 81 -3.74 -3.93 -2.26
C GLY A 81 -2.46 -3.91 -3.11
N PRO A 82 -2.40 -4.62 -4.25
CA PRO A 82 -1.24 -4.59 -5.15
C PRO A 82 -0.94 -3.19 -5.68
N TYR A 83 -1.98 -2.40 -5.99
CA TYR A 83 -1.81 -1.03 -6.46
C TYR A 83 -1.15 -0.14 -5.39
N SER A 84 -1.46 -0.34 -4.12
CA SER A 84 -0.86 0.41 -3.02
C SER A 84 0.65 0.25 -2.94
N MET A 85 1.20 -0.90 -3.36
CA MET A 85 2.66 -1.13 -3.37
C MET A 85 3.39 -0.17 -4.33
N LEU A 86 2.75 0.26 -5.42
CA LEU A 86 3.31 1.27 -6.33
C LEU A 86 3.53 2.59 -5.59
N GLU A 87 2.48 3.07 -4.91
CA GLU A 87 2.45 4.38 -4.25
C GLU A 87 3.36 4.46 -3.01
N VAL A 88 3.77 3.33 -2.48
CA VAL A 88 4.66 3.24 -1.31
C VAL A 88 6.11 3.00 -1.74
N LEU A 89 6.34 2.05 -2.63
CA LEU A 89 7.69 1.57 -2.91
C LEU A 89 8.39 2.35 -4.02
N ALA A 90 7.66 2.88 -5.02
CA ALA A 90 8.27 3.71 -6.06
C ALA A 90 8.89 5.01 -5.49
N PRO A 91 8.19 5.81 -4.65
CA PRO A 91 8.81 6.97 -4.01
C PRO A 91 10.04 6.60 -3.17
N THR A 92 9.96 5.49 -2.44
CA THR A 92 11.08 5.03 -1.60
C THR A 92 12.31 4.70 -2.43
N MET A 93 12.14 4.05 -3.58
CA MET A 93 13.25 3.76 -4.51
C MET A 93 13.82 5.04 -5.11
N ILE A 94 12.98 5.99 -5.49
CA ILE A 94 13.40 7.28 -6.05
C ILE A 94 14.24 8.08 -5.04
N ASP A 95 13.84 8.06 -3.76
CA ASP A 95 14.50 8.86 -2.72
C ASP A 95 15.77 8.21 -2.15
N TYR A 96 15.88 6.88 -2.18
CA TYR A 96 16.91 6.16 -1.42
C TYR A 96 17.81 5.25 -2.26
N ALA A 97 17.38 4.79 -3.43
CA ALA A 97 18.25 3.97 -4.29
C ALA A 97 19.28 4.82 -5.03
N PRO A 98 20.40 4.23 -5.47
CA PRO A 98 21.25 4.85 -6.50
C PRO A 98 20.39 5.26 -7.71
N PRO A 99 20.62 6.46 -8.30
CA PRO A 99 19.77 6.96 -9.40
C PRO A 99 19.62 5.98 -10.57
N GLU A 100 20.69 5.29 -10.93
CA GLU A 100 20.71 4.31 -12.03
C GLU A 100 19.81 3.11 -11.68
N LEU A 101 19.84 2.66 -10.43
CA LEU A 101 18.99 1.56 -9.96
C LEU A 101 17.51 1.99 -9.94
N ALA A 102 17.21 3.19 -9.46
CA ALA A 102 15.85 3.72 -9.48
C ALA A 102 15.32 3.85 -10.93
N ALA A 103 16.12 4.41 -11.84
CA ALA A 103 15.76 4.56 -13.25
C ALA A 103 15.50 3.23 -13.96
N GLU A 104 16.22 2.18 -13.60
CA GLU A 104 16.01 0.83 -14.13
C GLU A 104 14.77 0.16 -13.54
N MET A 105 14.60 0.24 -12.22
CA MET A 105 13.68 -0.63 -11.49
C MET A 105 12.25 -0.03 -11.36
N VAL A 106 12.12 1.29 -11.18
CA VAL A 106 10.80 1.92 -11.01
C VAL A 106 9.89 1.69 -12.23
N PRO A 107 10.35 1.79 -13.50
CA PRO A 107 9.52 1.45 -14.65
C PRO A 107 8.97 0.01 -14.65
N ARG A 108 9.72 -0.95 -14.10
CA ARG A 108 9.29 -2.36 -14.01
C ARG A 108 8.11 -2.51 -13.04
N LEU A 109 8.15 -1.79 -11.92
CA LEU A 109 7.06 -1.74 -10.95
C LEU A 109 5.84 -1.03 -11.55
N LEU A 110 6.03 0.18 -12.12
CA LEU A 110 4.92 0.98 -12.69
C LEU A 110 4.22 0.28 -13.86
N SER A 111 4.96 -0.49 -14.66
CA SER A 111 4.37 -1.28 -15.75
C SER A 111 3.75 -2.61 -15.31
N GLY A 112 3.74 -2.92 -14.00
CA GLY A 112 3.23 -4.20 -13.52
C GLY A 112 4.02 -5.44 -13.97
N ARG A 113 5.20 -5.26 -14.59
CA ARG A 113 6.11 -6.37 -14.95
C ARG A 113 6.72 -7.01 -13.72
N GLU A 114 6.85 -6.26 -12.65
CA GLU A 114 7.28 -6.72 -11.34
C GLU A 114 6.27 -6.27 -10.28
N LEU A 115 6.08 -7.10 -9.26
CA LEU A 115 5.47 -6.73 -8.01
C LEU A 115 6.54 -6.76 -6.94
N TRP A 116 6.52 -5.76 -6.04
CA TRP A 116 7.46 -5.67 -4.93
C TRP A 116 6.73 -5.75 -3.60
N CYS A 117 7.42 -6.24 -2.58
CA CYS A 117 6.91 -6.32 -1.23
C CYS A 117 7.78 -5.53 -0.23
N GLN A 118 7.28 -5.44 1.00
CA GLN A 118 7.86 -4.68 2.09
C GLN A 118 8.13 -5.59 3.29
N GLY A 119 9.39 -5.86 3.59
CA GLY A 119 9.83 -6.71 4.69
C GLY A 119 10.19 -5.90 5.94
N PHE A 120 9.18 -5.46 6.72
CA PHE A 120 9.38 -4.60 7.88
C PHE A 120 9.13 -5.34 9.19
N SER A 121 7.88 -5.75 9.44
CA SER A 121 7.45 -6.38 10.69
C SER A 121 8.08 -7.74 10.91
N GLU A 122 8.30 -8.10 12.18
CA GLU A 122 8.78 -9.41 12.63
C GLU A 122 7.82 -9.99 13.67
N PRO A 123 7.88 -11.29 14.00
CA PRO A 123 7.02 -11.88 15.03
C PRO A 123 7.05 -11.15 16.36
N GLY A 124 8.21 -10.58 16.74
CA GLY A 124 8.39 -9.79 17.97
C GLY A 124 8.39 -8.26 17.77
N SER A 125 8.21 -7.75 16.55
CA SER A 125 8.40 -6.34 16.21
C SER A 125 7.39 -5.88 15.18
N GLY A 126 6.26 -5.35 15.64
CA GLY A 126 5.21 -4.73 14.83
C GLY A 126 5.07 -3.25 15.15
N SER A 127 4.28 -2.88 16.17
CA SER A 127 4.15 -1.49 16.62
C SER A 127 5.47 -0.90 17.12
N ASP A 128 6.31 -1.71 17.77
CA ASP A 128 7.70 -1.37 18.09
C ASP A 128 8.64 -1.83 16.96
N LEU A 129 8.50 -1.21 15.78
CA LEU A 129 9.30 -1.55 14.62
C LEU A 129 10.79 -1.36 14.86
N ALA A 130 11.18 -0.44 15.73
CA ALA A 130 12.58 -0.18 16.06
C ALA A 130 13.27 -1.35 16.75
N SER A 131 12.52 -2.31 17.31
CA SER A 131 13.05 -3.52 17.95
C SER A 131 13.34 -4.67 16.98
N LEU A 132 13.23 -4.46 15.66
CA LEU A 132 13.50 -5.49 14.65
C LEU A 132 14.90 -6.11 14.85
N SER A 133 15.00 -7.42 14.56
CA SER A 133 16.16 -8.26 14.86
C SER A 133 16.77 -8.96 13.65
N THR A 134 16.08 -8.97 12.48
CA THR A 134 16.66 -9.49 11.22
C THR A 134 17.99 -8.81 10.98
N ARG A 135 19.08 -9.58 11.02
CA ARG A 135 20.46 -9.05 11.01
C ARG A 135 21.02 -9.01 9.60
N ALA A 136 21.77 -7.96 9.28
CA ALA A 136 22.67 -7.91 8.15
C ALA A 136 24.11 -7.72 8.66
N THR A 137 25.01 -8.58 8.22
CA THR A 137 26.44 -8.58 8.59
C THR A 137 27.28 -8.37 7.33
N PRO A 138 28.26 -7.43 7.31
CA PRO A 138 29.07 -7.20 6.14
C PRO A 138 30.01 -8.41 5.87
N ASP A 139 30.16 -8.75 4.57
CA ASP A 139 31.06 -9.79 4.07
C ASP A 139 31.67 -9.35 2.72
N GLY A 140 32.80 -8.70 2.77
CA GLY A 140 33.46 -8.08 1.61
C GLY A 140 32.55 -7.03 0.95
N ASP A 141 32.27 -7.23 -0.34
CA ASP A 141 31.37 -6.37 -1.12
C ASP A 141 29.89 -6.77 -0.97
N ASN A 142 29.57 -7.68 -0.06
CA ASN A 142 28.23 -8.17 0.18
C ASN A 142 27.80 -7.99 1.64
N TRP A 143 26.53 -8.27 1.87
CA TRP A 143 25.91 -8.38 3.19
C TRP A 143 25.23 -9.75 3.32
N ILE A 144 25.43 -10.41 4.44
CA ILE A 144 24.75 -11.66 4.78
C ILE A 144 23.56 -11.34 5.66
N ILE A 145 22.37 -11.68 5.19
CA ILE A 145 21.11 -11.39 5.89
C ILE A 145 20.56 -12.68 6.51
N LYS A 146 20.20 -12.58 7.80
CA LYS A 146 19.61 -13.68 8.59
C LYS A 146 18.48 -13.17 9.46
N GLY A 147 17.30 -13.83 9.40
CA GLY A 147 16.16 -13.49 10.24
C GLY A 147 14.83 -13.90 9.63
N GLN A 148 13.75 -13.26 10.10
CA GLN A 148 12.39 -13.55 9.67
C GLN A 148 11.57 -12.27 9.61
N LYS A 149 10.75 -12.14 8.56
CA LYS A 149 9.70 -11.14 8.47
C LYS A 149 8.33 -11.79 8.49
N VAL A 150 7.31 -11.06 8.94
CA VAL A 150 5.93 -11.51 8.98
C VAL A 150 5.00 -10.39 8.50
N TRP A 151 3.81 -10.76 8.05
CA TRP A 151 2.83 -9.84 7.47
C TRP A 151 3.35 -9.14 6.20
N THR A 152 4.25 -9.81 5.46
CA THR A 152 4.77 -9.31 4.20
C THR A 152 3.75 -9.56 3.10
N SER A 153 3.04 -8.48 2.69
CA SER A 153 1.97 -8.58 1.68
C SER A 153 2.53 -9.03 0.33
N PHE A 154 1.87 -10.02 -0.28
CA PHE A 154 2.13 -10.52 -1.63
C PHE A 154 3.55 -11.04 -1.87
N ALA A 155 4.31 -11.39 -0.83
CA ALA A 155 5.71 -11.83 -0.97
C ALA A 155 5.85 -13.06 -1.89
N GLN A 156 4.85 -13.95 -1.93
CA GLN A 156 4.84 -15.14 -2.81
C GLN A 156 4.72 -14.80 -4.31
N TYR A 157 4.33 -13.57 -4.64
CA TYR A 157 4.22 -13.07 -6.02
C TYR A 157 5.22 -11.96 -6.33
N SER A 158 5.94 -11.51 -5.31
CA SER A 158 6.88 -10.39 -5.44
C SER A 158 8.22 -10.86 -5.95
N THR A 159 8.81 -10.08 -6.85
CA THR A 159 10.17 -10.31 -7.37
C THR A 159 11.23 -9.58 -6.54
N ARG A 160 10.82 -8.55 -5.80
CA ARG A 160 11.72 -7.70 -5.00
C ARG A 160 11.13 -7.40 -3.63
N CYS A 161 12.01 -7.12 -2.67
CA CYS A 161 11.63 -6.72 -1.32
C CYS A 161 12.43 -5.50 -0.85
N VAL A 162 11.74 -4.47 -0.38
CA VAL A 162 12.36 -3.42 0.44
C VAL A 162 12.42 -3.94 1.86
N LEU A 163 13.63 -4.30 2.31
CA LEU A 163 13.87 -5.04 3.54
C LEU A 163 14.57 -4.17 4.59
N LEU A 164 13.99 -4.06 5.78
CA LEU A 164 14.68 -3.48 6.95
C LEU A 164 15.45 -4.54 7.72
N THR A 165 16.68 -4.22 8.04
CA THR A 165 17.61 -5.09 8.80
C THR A 165 18.30 -4.35 9.93
N ARG A 166 18.92 -5.10 10.83
CA ARG A 166 19.76 -4.62 11.95
C ARG A 166 21.22 -4.79 11.60
N THR A 167 21.96 -3.71 11.47
CA THR A 167 23.42 -3.70 11.27
C THR A 167 24.19 -3.25 12.52
N ALA A 168 23.55 -2.49 13.42
CA ALA A 168 24.10 -2.03 14.70
C ALA A 168 22.98 -1.79 15.73
N PRO A 169 23.29 -1.57 17.01
CA PRO A 169 22.29 -1.20 18.02
C PRO A 169 21.63 0.16 17.75
N GLY A 170 20.41 0.36 18.28
CA GLY A 170 19.67 1.62 18.20
C GLY A 170 18.99 1.87 16.85
N HIS A 171 18.36 3.04 16.70
CA HIS A 171 17.68 3.43 15.45
C HIS A 171 18.68 3.59 14.30
N ASP A 172 19.85 4.18 14.58
CA ASP A 172 20.93 4.35 13.61
C ASP A 172 21.61 3.03 13.19
N GLY A 173 21.21 1.91 13.82
CA GLY A 173 21.63 0.57 13.43
C GLY A 173 20.64 -0.13 12.49
N ILE A 174 19.60 0.53 12.03
CA ILE A 174 18.65 -0.02 11.05
C ILE A 174 19.09 0.39 9.64
N THR A 175 19.25 -0.59 8.76
CA THR A 175 19.67 -0.41 7.36
C THR A 175 18.65 -1.08 6.44
N ALA A 176 18.38 -0.46 5.29
CA ALA A 176 17.45 -0.98 4.30
C ALA A 176 18.19 -1.54 3.08
N PHE A 177 17.64 -2.62 2.52
CA PHE A 177 18.15 -3.27 1.30
C PHE A 177 17.01 -3.51 0.31
N PHE A 178 17.34 -3.46 -0.99
CA PHE A 178 16.46 -3.87 -2.08
C PHE A 178 16.89 -5.28 -2.52
N VAL A 179 16.13 -6.28 -2.12
CA VAL A 179 16.51 -7.70 -2.20
C VAL A 179 15.72 -8.39 -3.31
N ASP A 180 16.41 -9.19 -4.11
CA ASP A 180 15.81 -10.08 -5.11
C ASP A 180 15.19 -11.29 -4.40
N MET A 181 13.88 -11.52 -4.57
CA MET A 181 13.15 -12.55 -3.81
C MET A 181 13.47 -13.99 -4.23
N ASP A 182 14.13 -14.18 -5.37
CA ASP A 182 14.66 -15.47 -5.85
C ASP A 182 16.09 -15.78 -5.33
N THR A 183 16.66 -14.89 -4.50
CA THR A 183 17.99 -15.11 -3.93
C THR A 183 18.00 -16.38 -3.06
N PRO A 184 19.00 -17.28 -3.23
CA PRO A 184 19.14 -18.47 -2.41
C PRO A 184 19.14 -18.15 -0.91
N GLY A 185 18.43 -18.98 -0.13
CA GLY A 185 18.25 -18.75 1.31
C GLY A 185 16.97 -18.02 1.69
N ILE A 186 16.19 -17.50 0.72
CA ILE A 186 14.87 -16.93 0.98
C ILE A 186 13.79 -18.02 0.89
N THR A 187 12.95 -18.10 1.91
CA THR A 187 11.77 -18.97 1.94
C THR A 187 10.54 -18.17 2.26
N VAL A 188 9.53 -18.22 1.41
CA VAL A 188 8.24 -17.54 1.58
C VAL A 188 7.17 -18.55 1.97
N ARG A 189 6.38 -18.24 3.01
CA ARG A 189 5.26 -19.07 3.49
C ARG A 189 4.02 -18.22 3.61
N PRO A 190 3.00 -18.43 2.75
CA PRO A 190 1.72 -17.73 2.86
C PRO A 190 1.02 -18.01 4.19
N LEU A 191 0.35 -16.99 4.72
CA LEU A 191 -0.44 -17.03 5.93
C LEU A 191 -1.92 -16.90 5.58
N ARG A 192 -2.68 -17.95 5.88
CA ARG A 192 -4.12 -17.88 5.71
C ARG A 192 -4.76 -17.07 6.82
N THR A 193 -5.41 -15.99 6.44
CA THR A 193 -6.06 -15.07 7.37
C THR A 193 -7.53 -15.45 7.59
N MET A 194 -8.21 -14.81 8.56
CA MET A 194 -9.60 -15.09 8.89
C MET A 194 -10.59 -14.78 7.75
N HIS A 195 -10.22 -13.88 6.82
CA HIS A 195 -11.03 -13.58 5.63
C HIS A 195 -10.82 -14.57 4.47
N GLY A 196 -9.96 -15.59 4.67
CA GLY A 196 -9.81 -16.69 3.74
C GLY A 196 -8.80 -16.48 2.62
N VAL A 197 -8.11 -15.33 2.56
CA VAL A 197 -7.12 -14.99 1.54
C VAL A 197 -5.71 -15.09 2.11
N ASP A 198 -4.77 -15.62 1.32
CA ASP A 198 -3.38 -15.86 1.70
C ASP A 198 -2.47 -14.71 1.18
N GLU A 199 -2.86 -13.45 1.43
CA GLU A 199 -2.14 -12.28 0.91
C GLU A 199 -0.88 -11.91 1.70
N PHE A 200 -0.82 -12.32 2.98
CA PHE A 200 0.33 -12.07 3.85
C PHE A 200 1.23 -13.30 3.94
N CYS A 201 2.53 -13.05 4.14
CA CYS A 201 3.52 -14.12 4.25
C CYS A 201 4.42 -13.94 5.46
N GLU A 202 4.95 -15.07 5.92
CA GLU A 202 6.23 -15.15 6.59
C GLU A 202 7.33 -15.26 5.54
N VAL A 203 8.41 -14.51 5.73
CA VAL A 203 9.59 -14.56 4.86
C VAL A 203 10.82 -14.84 5.74
N TYR A 204 11.49 -15.95 5.45
CA TYR A 204 12.69 -16.39 6.16
C TYR A 204 13.92 -16.08 5.31
N PHE A 205 14.95 -15.58 5.97
CA PHE A 205 16.26 -15.26 5.39
C PHE A 205 17.29 -16.13 6.13
N ASP A 206 17.90 -17.07 5.42
CA ASP A 206 18.93 -17.97 5.96
C ASP A 206 20.23 -17.77 5.19
N ASP A 207 21.11 -16.94 5.76
CA ASP A 207 22.41 -16.54 5.21
C ASP A 207 22.32 -16.01 3.76
N VAL A 208 21.31 -15.16 3.52
CA VAL A 208 21.04 -14.57 2.19
C VAL A 208 22.11 -13.54 1.83
N VAL A 209 22.78 -13.75 0.71
CA VAL A 209 23.84 -12.86 0.20
C VAL A 209 23.23 -11.72 -0.62
N VAL A 210 23.45 -10.49 -0.20
CA VAL A 210 22.96 -9.29 -0.88
C VAL A 210 24.13 -8.36 -1.21
N PRO A 211 24.33 -7.95 -2.48
CA PRO A 211 25.37 -7.02 -2.84
C PRO A 211 25.23 -5.66 -2.16
N ALA A 212 26.35 -5.03 -1.77
CA ALA A 212 26.35 -3.75 -1.08
C ALA A 212 25.68 -2.61 -1.92
N GLU A 213 25.72 -2.71 -3.24
CA GLU A 213 25.06 -1.80 -4.17
C GLU A 213 23.51 -1.83 -4.11
N ARG A 214 22.96 -2.87 -3.49
CA ARG A 214 21.52 -3.02 -3.25
C ARG A 214 21.07 -2.36 -1.93
N MET A 215 21.96 -1.70 -1.22
CA MET A 215 21.59 -0.92 -0.03
C MET A 215 20.84 0.34 -0.46
N LEU A 216 19.76 0.64 0.29
CA LEU A 216 18.97 1.84 0.10
C LEU A 216 19.46 2.93 1.09
N GLY A 217 20.03 4.01 0.57
CA GLY A 217 20.70 5.03 1.36
C GLY A 217 22.08 4.57 1.84
N LYS A 218 22.43 4.91 3.08
CA LYS A 218 23.70 4.56 3.76
C LYS A 218 23.43 3.60 4.91
N PRO A 219 24.45 2.92 5.45
CA PRO A 219 24.31 2.17 6.69
C PRO A 219 23.71 3.07 7.78
N GLY A 220 22.62 2.62 8.42
CA GLY A 220 21.91 3.38 9.44
C GLY A 220 20.75 4.25 8.92
N ASP A 221 20.60 4.45 7.64
CA ASP A 221 19.51 5.27 7.06
C ASP A 221 18.14 4.56 7.08
N GLY A 222 18.07 3.25 7.39
CA GLY A 222 16.85 2.45 7.29
C GLY A 222 15.71 2.95 8.18
N TRP A 223 16.02 3.50 9.36
CA TRP A 223 14.97 4.11 10.19
C TRP A 223 14.40 5.37 9.56
N ARG A 224 15.25 6.23 9.01
CA ARG A 224 14.82 7.42 8.27
C ARG A 224 13.98 7.04 7.05
N LEU A 225 14.44 6.05 6.27
CA LEU A 225 13.69 5.51 5.14
C LEU A 225 12.29 5.03 5.58
N ALA A 226 12.19 4.27 6.66
CA ALA A 226 10.90 3.80 7.17
C ALA A 226 9.99 4.97 7.58
N MET A 227 10.54 6.02 8.24
CA MET A 227 9.77 7.20 8.63
C MET A 227 9.32 8.05 7.45
N ASP A 228 10.03 8.01 6.32
CA ASP A 228 9.64 8.68 5.08
C ASP A 228 8.66 7.86 4.22
N LEU A 229 8.76 6.52 4.27
CA LEU A 229 7.87 5.59 3.56
C LEU A 229 6.48 5.52 4.21
N LEU A 230 6.40 5.36 5.53
CA LEU A 230 5.13 5.14 6.24
C LEU A 230 4.07 6.25 6.02
N PRO A 231 4.40 7.53 5.84
CA PRO A 231 3.43 8.54 5.44
C PRO A 231 2.78 8.28 4.08
N PHE A 232 3.47 7.72 3.10
CA PHE A 232 2.88 7.33 1.82
C PHE A 232 1.87 6.19 2.02
N GLU A 233 2.21 5.17 2.81
CA GLU A 233 1.30 4.08 3.18
C GLU A 233 0.03 4.59 3.87
N ARG A 234 0.11 5.69 4.62
CA ARG A 234 -1.00 6.29 5.36
C ARG A 234 -1.77 7.36 4.58
N SER A 235 -1.42 7.63 3.34
CA SER A 235 -2.01 8.74 2.56
C SER A 235 -2.24 8.43 1.09
N THR A 236 -1.18 8.23 0.29
CA THR A 236 -1.31 8.08 -1.17
C THR A 236 -2.04 6.82 -1.56
N CYS A 237 -1.74 5.69 -0.91
CA CYS A 237 -2.48 4.45 -1.13
C CYS A 237 -3.95 4.51 -0.67
N PHE A 238 -4.32 5.47 0.15
CA PHE A 238 -5.73 5.60 0.57
C PHE A 238 -6.63 6.15 -0.52
N TRP A 239 -6.09 6.87 -1.50
CA TRP A 239 -6.91 7.38 -2.60
C TRP A 239 -7.61 6.24 -3.36
N GLN A 240 -6.86 5.22 -3.73
CA GLN A 240 -7.41 4.01 -4.36
C GLN A 240 -8.31 3.23 -3.41
N ARG A 241 -7.91 3.10 -2.14
CA ARG A 241 -8.74 2.41 -1.13
C ARG A 241 -10.08 3.13 -0.92
N ILE A 242 -10.09 4.46 -0.94
CA ILE A 242 -11.32 5.25 -0.84
C ILE A 242 -12.22 5.02 -2.07
N ALA A 243 -11.66 5.00 -3.29
CA ALA A 243 -12.42 4.70 -4.50
C ALA A 243 -13.06 3.31 -4.43
N TYR A 244 -12.32 2.33 -3.94
CA TYR A 244 -12.85 0.99 -3.66
C TYR A 244 -14.01 1.03 -2.66
N LEU A 245 -13.86 1.72 -1.53
CA LEU A 245 -14.92 1.81 -0.53
C LEU A 245 -16.18 2.51 -1.06
N TYR A 246 -16.04 3.52 -1.93
CA TYR A 246 -17.18 4.11 -2.62
C TYR A 246 -17.88 3.10 -3.54
N SER A 247 -17.14 2.30 -4.30
CA SER A 247 -17.75 1.25 -5.14
C SER A 247 -18.49 0.20 -4.30
N ARG A 248 -18.03 -0.07 -3.06
CA ARG A 248 -18.74 -0.95 -2.11
C ARG A 248 -19.99 -0.28 -1.54
N MET A 249 -19.95 1.03 -1.28
CA MET A 249 -21.12 1.80 -0.86
C MET A 249 -22.20 1.81 -1.96
N ASP A 250 -21.83 2.07 -3.21
CA ASP A 250 -22.75 2.05 -4.35
C ASP A 250 -23.39 0.68 -4.52
N ARG A 251 -22.58 -0.38 -4.37
CA ARG A 251 -23.06 -1.75 -4.39
C ARG A 251 -24.01 -2.06 -3.23
N LEU A 252 -23.71 -1.60 -2.02
CA LEU A 252 -24.60 -1.75 -0.85
C LEU A 252 -25.95 -1.11 -1.14
N ILE A 253 -25.98 0.10 -1.65
CA ILE A 253 -27.22 0.82 -2.01
C ILE A 253 -28.01 0.02 -3.07
N ALA A 254 -27.34 -0.54 -4.07
CA ALA A 254 -27.99 -1.30 -5.13
C ALA A 254 -28.56 -2.66 -4.69
N GLU A 255 -27.93 -3.32 -3.71
CA GLU A 255 -28.34 -4.63 -3.20
C GLU A 255 -29.38 -4.55 -2.06
N THR A 256 -29.54 -3.38 -1.43
CA THR A 256 -30.43 -3.19 -0.30
C THR A 256 -31.87 -2.90 -0.77
N THR A 257 -32.85 -3.60 -0.20
CA THR A 257 -34.26 -3.42 -0.48
C THR A 257 -34.99 -2.53 0.54
N GLU A 258 -34.48 -2.49 1.76
CA GLU A 258 -34.98 -1.66 2.85
C GLU A 258 -33.80 -0.81 3.36
N THR A 259 -33.96 0.53 3.33
CA THR A 259 -32.89 1.45 3.74
C THR A 259 -33.13 1.93 5.18
N ASP A 260 -32.15 1.77 6.05
CA ASP A 260 -31.95 2.66 7.18
C ASP A 260 -31.15 3.86 6.68
N ASP A 261 -31.85 4.90 6.22
CA ASP A 261 -31.25 6.09 5.64
C ASP A 261 -30.29 6.80 6.60
N ALA A 262 -30.51 6.65 7.92
CA ALA A 262 -29.65 7.27 8.93
C ALA A 262 -28.31 6.53 9.02
N GLU A 263 -28.29 5.20 9.12
CA GLU A 263 -27.05 4.42 9.17
C GLU A 263 -26.23 4.52 7.87
N LEU A 264 -26.91 4.46 6.72
CA LEU A 264 -26.29 4.64 5.43
C LEU A 264 -25.69 6.05 5.29
N GLY A 265 -26.43 7.08 5.72
CA GLY A 265 -25.98 8.46 5.75
C GLY A 265 -24.74 8.67 6.62
N GLU A 266 -24.69 8.05 7.81
CA GLU A 266 -23.49 8.09 8.68
C GLU A 266 -22.28 7.42 8.02
N ALA A 267 -22.46 6.26 7.38
CA ALA A 267 -21.35 5.58 6.66
C ALA A 267 -20.87 6.41 5.48
N TYR A 268 -21.79 7.02 4.71
CA TYR A 268 -21.44 7.94 3.63
C TYR A 268 -20.67 9.16 4.13
N LEU A 269 -21.11 9.80 5.22
CA LEU A 269 -20.43 10.96 5.80
C LEU A 269 -19.04 10.61 6.30
N ALA A 270 -18.83 9.42 6.85
CA ALA A 270 -17.50 8.96 7.26
C ALA A 270 -16.56 8.80 6.05
N LEU A 271 -17.03 8.18 4.96
CA LEU A 271 -16.27 8.07 3.70
C LEU A 271 -16.01 9.43 3.07
N HIS A 272 -17.00 10.32 3.05
CA HIS A 272 -16.86 11.65 2.46
C HIS A 272 -15.84 12.51 3.24
N THR A 273 -15.89 12.45 4.57
CA THR A 273 -14.90 13.12 5.44
C THR A 273 -13.49 12.63 5.14
N LEU A 274 -13.31 11.31 5.06
CA LEU A 274 -12.03 10.70 4.69
C LEU A 274 -11.57 11.18 3.30
N ARG A 275 -12.45 11.18 2.29
CA ARG A 275 -12.13 11.63 0.94
C ARG A 275 -11.70 13.09 0.90
N CYS A 276 -12.43 13.98 1.56
CA CYS A 276 -12.07 15.40 1.66
C CYS A 276 -10.69 15.59 2.30
N ARG A 277 -10.42 14.86 3.37
CA ARG A 277 -9.13 14.90 4.06
C ARG A 277 -8.00 14.35 3.19
N SER A 278 -8.18 13.17 2.58
CA SER A 278 -7.20 12.57 1.69
C SER A 278 -6.90 13.46 0.49
N ARG A 279 -7.92 14.10 -0.10
CA ARG A 279 -7.74 15.08 -1.19
C ARG A 279 -6.88 16.26 -0.76
N ALA A 280 -7.09 16.80 0.45
CA ALA A 280 -6.25 17.87 0.99
C ALA A 280 -4.79 17.41 1.16
N THR A 281 -4.56 16.18 1.60
CA THR A 281 -3.21 15.59 1.71
C THR A 281 -2.55 15.44 0.34
N GLN A 282 -3.28 14.99 -0.69
CA GLN A 282 -2.77 14.90 -2.06
C GLN A 282 -2.40 16.27 -2.64
N HIS A 283 -3.23 17.30 -2.45
CA HIS A 283 -2.91 18.66 -2.88
C HIS A 283 -1.67 19.24 -2.20
N ARG A 284 -1.43 18.93 -0.93
CA ARG A 284 -0.21 19.34 -0.24
C ARG A 284 1.03 18.64 -0.80
N LEU A 285 0.92 17.35 -1.08
CA LEU A 285 1.99 16.58 -1.73
C LEU A 285 2.29 17.16 -3.12
N ASP A 286 1.26 17.47 -3.91
CA ASP A 286 1.37 18.10 -5.23
C ASP A 286 2.05 19.49 -5.15
N GLY A 287 1.80 20.23 -4.08
CA GLY A 287 2.48 21.50 -3.74
C GLY A 287 3.92 21.33 -3.21
N GLY A 288 4.49 20.13 -3.25
CA GLY A 288 5.87 19.84 -2.79
C GLY A 288 6.02 19.72 -1.27
N THR A 289 4.92 19.65 -0.52
CA THR A 289 5.00 19.43 0.93
C THR A 289 5.35 17.99 1.23
N ARG A 290 6.43 17.77 1.99
CA ARG A 290 6.76 16.42 2.48
C ARG A 290 5.68 15.92 3.43
N LEU A 291 5.23 14.70 3.21
CA LEU A 291 4.27 14.05 4.09
C LEU A 291 4.88 13.81 5.48
N GLY A 292 4.05 13.86 6.50
CA GLY A 292 4.51 13.80 7.89
C GLY A 292 3.48 13.19 8.85
N PRO A 293 3.61 13.51 10.15
CA PRO A 293 2.75 12.93 11.20
C PRO A 293 1.25 13.16 11.03
N ASP A 294 0.84 14.15 10.25
CA ASP A 294 -0.55 14.48 9.97
C ASP A 294 -1.27 13.41 9.13
N THR A 295 -0.54 12.58 8.37
CA THR A 295 -1.10 11.40 7.69
C THR A 295 -1.64 10.35 8.67
N SER A 296 -1.26 10.42 9.95
CA SER A 296 -1.88 9.62 11.01
C SER A 296 -3.37 9.91 11.18
N ILE A 297 -3.81 11.15 10.88
CA ILE A 297 -5.25 11.51 10.89
C ILE A 297 -5.97 10.75 9.78
N ASP A 298 -5.39 10.72 8.57
CA ASP A 298 -5.96 10.02 7.41
C ASP A 298 -6.15 8.53 7.73
N LYS A 299 -5.15 7.92 8.40
CA LYS A 299 -5.21 6.50 8.82
C LYS A 299 -6.30 6.21 9.85
N VAL A 300 -6.50 7.06 10.84
CA VAL A 300 -7.57 6.90 11.83
C VAL A 300 -8.94 7.03 11.16
N LEU A 301 -9.10 8.00 10.26
CA LEU A 301 -10.34 8.20 9.51
C LEU A 301 -10.63 7.02 8.57
N LEU A 302 -9.61 6.48 7.88
CA LEU A 302 -9.79 5.29 7.04
C LEU A 302 -10.31 4.11 7.84
N ALA A 303 -9.65 3.77 8.95
CA ALA A 303 -10.06 2.64 9.78
C ALA A 303 -11.51 2.77 10.27
N THR A 304 -11.91 4.00 10.64
CA THR A 304 -13.27 4.29 11.09
C THR A 304 -14.28 4.16 9.95
N ALA A 305 -14.00 4.76 8.80
CA ALA A 305 -14.91 4.75 7.65
C ALA A 305 -15.09 3.35 7.07
N GLU A 306 -13.99 2.60 6.94
CA GLU A 306 -14.00 1.23 6.43
C GLU A 306 -14.82 0.30 7.34
N GLN A 307 -14.56 0.31 8.63
CA GLN A 307 -15.34 -0.51 9.57
C GLN A 307 -16.81 -0.09 9.62
N LYS A 308 -17.11 1.22 9.63
CA LYS A 308 -18.49 1.70 9.62
C LYS A 308 -19.24 1.21 8.37
N LEU A 309 -18.64 1.28 7.19
CA LEU A 309 -19.25 0.80 5.94
C LEU A 309 -19.64 -0.68 6.04
N PHE A 310 -18.72 -1.54 6.47
CA PHE A 310 -18.97 -2.99 6.51
C PHE A 310 -19.85 -3.39 7.69
N ASP A 311 -19.85 -2.64 8.79
CA ASP A 311 -20.83 -2.83 9.88
C ASP A 311 -22.25 -2.44 9.43
N THR A 312 -22.38 -1.34 8.67
CA THR A 312 -23.66 -0.94 8.03
C THR A 312 -24.12 -2.02 7.04
N ALA A 313 -23.23 -2.52 6.17
CA ALA A 313 -23.57 -3.61 5.25
C ALA A 313 -24.04 -4.87 5.98
N ARG A 314 -23.44 -5.21 7.12
CA ARG A 314 -23.87 -6.32 7.95
C ARG A 314 -25.30 -6.14 8.47
N GLY A 315 -25.67 -4.92 8.88
CA GLY A 315 -27.01 -4.60 9.34
C GLY A 315 -28.06 -4.63 8.23
N MET A 316 -27.68 -4.16 7.02
CA MET A 316 -28.60 -3.97 5.89
C MET A 316 -28.74 -5.19 4.97
N LEU A 317 -27.81 -6.13 5.02
CA LEU A 317 -27.82 -7.37 4.23
C LEU A 317 -27.86 -8.60 5.14
N PRO A 318 -29.02 -8.94 5.73
CA PRO A 318 -29.13 -10.02 6.71
C PRO A 318 -28.63 -11.35 6.16
N GLY A 319 -27.70 -11.98 6.87
CA GLY A 319 -27.13 -13.27 6.52
C GLY A 319 -26.03 -13.23 5.46
N ALA A 320 -25.77 -12.10 4.81
CA ALA A 320 -24.71 -11.99 3.79
C ALA A 320 -23.30 -12.21 4.36
N ILE A 321 -23.10 -11.84 5.61
CA ILE A 321 -21.81 -12.00 6.31
C ILE A 321 -21.75 -13.28 7.13
N GLU A 322 -22.83 -13.61 7.86
CA GLU A 322 -22.86 -14.73 8.79
C GLU A 322 -23.07 -16.09 8.11
N LEU A 323 -23.91 -16.14 7.07
CA LEU A 323 -24.40 -17.41 6.51
C LEU A 323 -23.80 -17.72 5.14
N ASN A 324 -23.36 -16.73 4.39
CA ASN A 324 -22.90 -16.89 3.02
C ASN A 324 -21.38 -16.72 2.92
N ASP A 325 -20.75 -17.55 2.09
CA ASP A 325 -19.38 -17.32 1.62
C ASP A 325 -19.42 -16.27 0.48
N SER A 326 -19.50 -15.01 0.89
CA SER A 326 -19.69 -13.87 -0.01
C SER A 326 -18.54 -12.89 0.08
N SER A 327 -18.41 -12.02 -0.94
CA SER A 327 -17.45 -10.92 -0.91
C SER A 327 -17.71 -9.98 0.29
N TRP A 328 -18.96 -9.78 0.73
CA TRP A 328 -19.28 -9.00 1.91
C TRP A 328 -18.70 -9.59 3.19
N ARG A 329 -18.70 -10.91 3.31
CA ARG A 329 -18.05 -11.59 4.44
C ARG A 329 -16.53 -11.40 4.42
N THR A 330 -15.91 -11.63 3.27
CA THR A 330 -14.46 -11.43 3.09
C THR A 330 -14.05 -10.01 3.46
N GLU A 331 -14.76 -9.03 2.95
CA GLU A 331 -14.51 -7.60 3.22
C GLU A 331 -14.75 -7.22 4.69
N PHE A 332 -15.85 -7.68 5.28
CA PHE A 332 -16.14 -7.45 6.71
C PHE A 332 -15.01 -8.00 7.59
N LEU A 333 -14.56 -9.22 7.34
CA LEU A 333 -13.47 -9.84 8.10
C LEU A 333 -12.14 -9.12 7.86
N TYR A 334 -11.82 -8.71 6.63
CA TYR A 334 -10.63 -7.92 6.31
C TYR A 334 -10.65 -6.57 7.04
N SER A 335 -11.78 -5.87 7.04
CA SER A 335 -11.92 -4.54 7.66
C SER A 335 -11.59 -4.51 9.15
N ARG A 336 -11.63 -5.68 9.83
CA ARG A 336 -11.22 -5.75 11.25
C ARG A 336 -9.75 -5.46 11.45
N ALA A 337 -8.92 -5.72 10.43
CA ALA A 337 -7.50 -5.37 10.44
C ALA A 337 -7.23 -3.88 10.17
N ALA A 338 -8.22 -3.10 9.73
CA ALA A 338 -8.06 -1.69 9.41
C ALA A 338 -7.56 -0.84 10.59
N THR A 339 -7.85 -1.23 11.82
CA THR A 339 -7.33 -0.58 13.04
C THR A 339 -5.93 -1.06 13.44
N ILE A 340 -5.35 -2.02 12.72
CA ILE A 340 -4.09 -2.70 13.06
C ILE A 340 -2.98 -2.40 12.05
N TYR A 341 -3.21 -2.70 10.76
CA TYR A 341 -2.19 -2.52 9.71
C TYR A 341 -1.82 -1.05 9.50
N GLY A 342 -0.65 -0.77 8.90
CA GLY A 342 -0.16 0.59 8.69
C GLY A 342 0.09 1.37 9.98
N GLY A 343 0.25 0.66 11.11
CA GLY A 343 0.31 1.16 12.47
C GLY A 343 -1.06 1.25 13.14
N THR A 344 -1.16 0.69 14.37
CA THR A 344 -2.44 0.59 15.08
C THR A 344 -3.07 1.97 15.33
N SER A 345 -4.39 1.99 15.51
CA SER A 345 -5.13 3.23 15.81
C SER A 345 -4.57 3.94 17.04
N GLU A 346 -4.06 3.18 18.03
CA GLU A 346 -3.42 3.70 19.24
C GLU A 346 -2.09 4.38 18.91
N ILE A 347 -1.25 3.74 18.09
CA ILE A 347 0.01 4.33 17.61
C ILE A 347 -0.28 5.61 16.83
N GLN A 348 -1.29 5.63 15.94
CA GLN A 348 -1.64 6.83 15.19
C GLN A 348 -2.10 7.96 16.12
N ARG A 349 -2.96 7.67 17.11
CA ARG A 349 -3.39 8.67 18.11
C ARG A 349 -2.22 9.18 18.95
N ASN A 350 -1.27 8.31 19.31
CA ASN A 350 -0.05 8.73 20.00
C ASN A 350 0.80 9.67 19.14
N ILE A 351 0.94 9.40 17.83
CA ILE A 351 1.64 10.29 16.90
C ILE A 351 0.93 11.64 16.83
N ILE A 352 -0.39 11.65 16.66
CA ILE A 352 -1.20 12.87 16.65
C ILE A 352 -1.00 13.66 17.95
N ALA A 353 -1.16 13.03 19.10
CA ALA A 353 -1.03 13.67 20.40
C ALA A 353 0.36 14.30 20.60
N ARG A 354 1.42 13.56 20.30
CA ARG A 354 2.81 13.99 20.58
C ARG A 354 3.41 14.90 19.53
N ARG A 355 3.05 14.70 18.25
CA ARG A 355 3.70 15.37 17.12
C ARG A 355 2.88 16.53 16.54
N LEU A 356 1.55 16.50 16.68
CA LEU A 356 0.67 17.53 16.14
C LEU A 356 0.08 18.43 17.24
N LEU A 357 -0.26 17.86 18.40
CA LEU A 357 -0.90 18.58 19.49
C LEU A 357 0.05 18.95 20.63
N ASP A 358 1.31 18.48 20.56
CA ASP A 358 2.35 18.73 21.58
C ASP A 358 1.89 18.41 23.02
N LEU A 359 1.13 17.33 23.19
CA LEU A 359 0.58 16.94 24.49
C LEU A 359 1.59 16.24 25.42
N GLY A 360 2.89 16.43 25.15
CA GLY A 360 3.97 16.00 26.02
C GLY A 360 4.32 14.51 25.89
N LYS A 361 5.45 14.14 26.54
CA LYS A 361 5.84 12.76 26.84
C LYS A 361 5.50 12.50 28.30
N GLU A 362 4.71 11.46 28.58
CA GLU A 362 4.70 10.88 29.91
C GLU A 362 6.05 10.25 30.21
#